data_4c8ac90e6bc52acd22763b0ddacb2b88
#
_entry.id   4c8ac90e6bc52acd22763b0ddacb2b88
#
_cell.length_a   1.000
_cell.length_b   1.000
_cell.length_c   1.000
_cell.angle_alpha   90.00
_cell.angle_beta   90.00
_cell.angle_gamma   90.00
#
_symmetry.space_group_name_H-M   'P 1'
#
loop_
_entity.id
_entity.type
_entity.pdbx_description
1 polymer ?
#
loop_
_entity_poly.entity_id
_entity_poly.type
_entity_poly.pdbx_seq_one_letter_code
_entity_poly.pdbx_strand_id
1 'polypeptide(L)'
;MVRLILFLLVSNFVMSQSYYVYVASESDDTVSLLKFQNNEIDELERITVGTYPTEIEGPHGITVDPNGKFWYLSLAHGNPFGKLVKYSTESNEILGETTLGLFPASMQVSITTGFLYCVNFNLHGSMKPSTVSVVDPVTMTEITTITTGSMPHGSRISPDGLFQYSVAMMSGELFEVDALGLEVSRTLDLENKMIKKDVTKHSMDGMKSMDGMKHSMVKPTWVIPHPKKNLAYIAGNGSDEVIEVDLDEWKVSDRFNTGKGPYNLEISPDAKLLIGTIKSEGKTAIWSLEDKKLLREIKNTTSVSHGIAISSDSKYAFISVEGIGGEPGIVDVISLENYELISSVEVGKQAGGIAFWKQENL
;
A
#
# COMPACT_ATOMS: atom_id res chain seq x y z
N MET A 1 -51.00 -0.48 -48.62
CA MET A 1 -50.35 -1.24 -47.53
C MET A 1 -49.19 -0.44 -46.98
N VAL A 2 -49.36 0.31 -45.90
CA VAL A 2 -48.28 1.07 -45.24
C VAL A 2 -47.69 0.15 -44.16
N ARG A 3 -46.41 -0.22 -44.31
CA ARG A 3 -45.67 -0.99 -43.30
C ARG A 3 -45.16 0.01 -42.23
N LEU A 4 -45.75 -0.05 -41.04
CA LEU A 4 -45.30 0.63 -39.88
C LEU A 4 -44.05 -0.09 -39.34
N ILE A 5 -42.85 0.53 -39.44
CA ILE A 5 -41.62 0.03 -38.83
C ILE A 5 -41.58 0.60 -37.41
N LEU A 6 -41.83 -0.27 -36.44
CA LEU A 6 -41.70 0.06 -35.02
C LEU A 6 -40.21 0.00 -34.61
N PHE A 7 -39.56 1.15 -34.43
CA PHE A 7 -38.24 1.24 -33.85
C PHE A 7 -38.36 1.01 -32.33
N LEU A 8 -37.98 -0.15 -31.84
CA LEU A 8 -37.75 -0.41 -30.43
C LEU A 8 -36.45 0.30 -30.00
N LEU A 9 -36.57 1.45 -29.38
CA LEU A 9 -35.49 2.07 -28.61
C LEU A 9 -35.22 1.20 -27.39
N VAL A 10 -34.22 0.32 -27.47
CA VAL A 10 -33.64 -0.35 -26.30
C VAL A 10 -32.78 0.72 -25.61
N SER A 11 -33.33 1.38 -24.60
CA SER A 11 -32.52 2.19 -23.67
C SER A 11 -31.67 1.23 -22.86
N ASN A 12 -30.39 1.13 -23.18
CA ASN A 12 -29.40 0.55 -22.30
C ASN A 12 -29.37 1.44 -21.05
N PHE A 13 -30.01 1.02 -19.98
CA PHE A 13 -29.72 1.57 -18.66
C PHE A 13 -28.28 1.18 -18.34
N VAL A 14 -27.33 2.05 -18.59
CA VAL A 14 -26.01 1.97 -18.00
C VAL A 14 -26.23 2.22 -16.52
N MET A 15 -26.26 1.14 -15.73
CA MET A 15 -26.29 1.28 -14.26
C MET A 15 -25.02 2.03 -13.86
N SER A 16 -25.20 3.19 -13.23
CA SER A 16 -24.08 3.97 -12.73
C SER A 16 -23.42 3.21 -11.59
N GLN A 17 -22.12 3.06 -11.67
CA GLN A 17 -21.31 2.35 -10.67
C GLN A 17 -20.65 3.36 -9.75
N SER A 18 -20.68 3.09 -8.44
CA SER A 18 -20.02 3.92 -7.42
C SER A 18 -18.90 3.13 -6.77
N TYR A 19 -17.80 3.81 -6.45
CA TYR A 19 -16.61 3.25 -5.82
C TYR A 19 -16.30 4.04 -4.56
N TYR A 20 -15.95 3.35 -3.48
CA TYR A 20 -15.70 3.98 -2.19
C TYR A 20 -14.29 3.64 -1.71
N VAL A 21 -13.58 4.65 -1.23
CA VAL A 21 -12.23 4.52 -0.68
C VAL A 21 -12.08 5.32 0.61
N TYR A 22 -11.27 4.82 1.53
CA TYR A 22 -10.81 5.55 2.70
C TYR A 22 -9.39 6.02 2.48
N VAL A 23 -9.08 7.25 2.92
CA VAL A 23 -7.71 7.80 2.89
C VAL A 23 -7.36 8.45 4.22
N ALA A 24 -6.19 8.12 4.75
CA ALA A 24 -5.66 8.66 5.99
C ALA A 24 -4.80 9.90 5.71
N SER A 25 -5.01 10.96 6.50
CA SER A 25 -4.30 12.24 6.41
C SER A 25 -3.51 12.48 7.70
N GLU A 26 -2.22 12.16 7.65
CA GLU A 26 -1.34 11.99 8.81
C GLU A 26 -1.18 13.29 9.63
N SER A 27 -1.09 14.45 8.96
CA SER A 27 -0.86 15.73 9.62
C SER A 27 -2.13 16.44 10.12
N ASP A 28 -3.31 15.92 9.83
CA ASP A 28 -4.59 16.52 10.24
C ASP A 28 -5.41 15.61 11.17
N ASP A 29 -4.90 14.42 11.54
CA ASP A 29 -5.62 13.42 12.33
C ASP A 29 -7.02 13.13 11.79
N THR A 30 -7.12 12.94 10.46
CA THR A 30 -8.39 12.66 9.80
C THR A 30 -8.29 11.46 8.85
N VAL A 31 -9.44 10.84 8.63
CA VAL A 31 -9.66 9.90 7.54
C VAL A 31 -10.82 10.41 6.70
N SER A 32 -10.62 10.51 5.39
CA SER A 32 -11.67 10.90 4.45
C SER A 32 -12.30 9.64 3.84
N LEU A 33 -13.63 9.55 3.86
CA LEU A 33 -14.42 8.59 3.07
C LEU A 33 -14.78 9.28 1.75
N LEU A 34 -14.32 8.74 0.64
CA LEU A 34 -14.52 9.27 -0.69
C LEU A 34 -15.44 8.38 -1.51
N LYS A 35 -16.21 9.01 -2.41
CA LYS A 35 -17.04 8.33 -3.42
C LYS A 35 -16.64 8.81 -4.80
N PHE A 36 -16.35 7.88 -5.69
CA PHE A 36 -16.15 8.14 -7.11
C PHE A 36 -17.31 7.57 -7.92
N GLN A 37 -17.93 8.40 -8.75
CA GLN A 37 -19.07 8.05 -9.59
C GLN A 37 -19.14 9.02 -10.78
N ASN A 38 -19.49 8.54 -11.97
CA ASN A 38 -19.68 9.39 -13.19
C ASN A 38 -18.44 10.25 -13.52
N ASN A 39 -17.23 9.75 -13.29
CA ASN A 39 -15.95 10.45 -13.45
C ASN A 39 -15.75 11.65 -12.51
N GLU A 40 -16.48 11.71 -11.41
CA GLU A 40 -16.30 12.69 -10.35
C GLU A 40 -16.01 12.00 -9.03
N ILE A 41 -15.09 12.55 -8.24
CA ILE A 41 -14.77 12.06 -6.90
C ILE A 41 -15.10 13.15 -5.88
N ASP A 42 -15.84 12.76 -4.83
CA ASP A 42 -16.28 13.64 -3.76
C ASP A 42 -15.89 13.08 -2.39
N GLU A 43 -15.57 13.96 -1.45
CA GLU A 43 -15.45 13.62 -0.05
C GLU A 43 -16.85 13.57 0.58
N LEU A 44 -17.28 12.35 0.99
CA LEU A 44 -18.57 12.16 1.66
C LEU A 44 -18.52 12.54 3.13
N GLU A 45 -17.41 12.20 3.79
CA GLU A 45 -17.23 12.40 5.21
C GLU A 45 -15.74 12.57 5.52
N ARG A 46 -15.42 13.49 6.44
CA ARG A 46 -14.10 13.64 7.06
C ARG A 46 -14.18 13.26 8.53
N ILE A 47 -13.60 12.13 8.87
CA ILE A 47 -13.67 11.49 10.18
C ILE A 47 -12.45 11.95 10.99
N THR A 48 -12.67 12.59 12.13
CA THR A 48 -11.58 12.89 13.09
C THR A 48 -11.21 11.62 13.84
N VAL A 49 -9.93 11.26 13.87
CA VAL A 49 -9.47 9.95 14.39
C VAL A 49 -8.52 10.05 15.59
N GLY A 50 -7.92 11.19 15.84
CA GLY A 50 -7.08 11.43 17.02
C GLY A 50 -7.90 11.53 18.30
N THR A 51 -7.32 11.13 19.42
CA THR A 51 -7.93 11.19 20.76
C THR A 51 -7.52 12.46 21.50
N TYR A 52 -6.33 12.98 21.24
CA TYR A 52 -5.74 14.10 21.95
C TYR A 52 -5.84 15.41 21.14
N PRO A 53 -6.55 16.44 21.62
CA PRO A 53 -6.77 17.66 20.83
C PRO A 53 -5.51 18.50 20.55
N THR A 54 -4.42 18.23 21.25
CA THR A 54 -3.18 19.02 21.20
C THR A 54 -1.99 18.27 20.61
N GLU A 55 -2.18 17.00 20.24
CA GLU A 55 -1.14 16.15 19.72
C GLU A 55 -1.60 15.56 18.38
N ILE A 56 -0.71 15.47 17.41
CA ILE A 56 -0.97 14.75 16.16
C ILE A 56 -0.61 13.29 16.40
N GLU A 57 -1.61 12.41 16.35
CA GLU A 57 -1.43 10.97 16.53
C GLU A 57 -1.07 10.26 15.24
N GLY A 58 -1.22 10.92 14.10
CA GLY A 58 -0.73 10.53 12.77
C GLY A 58 -1.36 9.26 12.25
N PRO A 59 -2.58 9.30 11.68
CA PRO A 59 -3.17 8.17 10.97
C PRO A 59 -2.33 7.84 9.75
N HIS A 60 -1.75 6.62 9.68
CA HIS A 60 -0.78 6.26 8.66
C HIS A 60 -1.22 5.08 7.78
N GLY A 61 -1.29 3.89 8.34
CA GLY A 61 -1.77 2.70 7.61
C GLY A 61 -3.26 2.51 7.77
N ILE A 62 -3.94 2.12 6.69
CA ILE A 62 -5.37 1.84 6.68
C ILE A 62 -5.66 0.58 5.89
N THR A 63 -6.60 -0.24 6.35
CA THR A 63 -7.11 -1.40 5.62
C THR A 63 -8.58 -1.63 5.92
N VAL A 64 -9.29 -2.25 4.97
CA VAL A 64 -10.66 -2.72 5.16
C VAL A 64 -10.62 -4.24 5.31
N ASP A 65 -11.44 -4.79 6.20
CA ASP A 65 -11.50 -6.24 6.39
C ASP A 65 -12.06 -6.95 5.14
N PRO A 66 -11.76 -8.24 4.93
CA PRO A 66 -12.21 -8.96 3.74
C PRO A 66 -13.73 -9.01 3.54
N ASN A 67 -14.52 -8.80 4.61
CA ASN A 67 -15.98 -8.78 4.55
C ASN A 67 -16.55 -7.37 4.31
N GLY A 68 -15.71 -6.35 4.30
CA GLY A 68 -16.11 -4.95 4.10
C GLY A 68 -16.89 -4.33 5.26
N LYS A 69 -16.91 -4.95 6.44
CA LYS A 69 -17.70 -4.50 7.62
C LYS A 69 -16.93 -3.60 8.57
N PHE A 70 -15.62 -3.69 8.55
CA PHE A 70 -14.73 -2.96 9.43
C PHE A 70 -13.58 -2.35 8.64
N TRP A 71 -13.11 -1.20 9.11
CA TRP A 71 -11.82 -0.67 8.68
C TRP A 71 -10.92 -0.46 9.88
N TYR A 72 -9.63 -0.55 9.64
CA TYR A 72 -8.59 -0.48 10.67
C TYR A 72 -7.59 0.60 10.30
N LEU A 73 -7.14 1.34 11.31
CA LEU A 73 -6.24 2.47 11.18
C LEU A 73 -5.11 2.35 12.17
N SER A 74 -3.87 2.56 11.72
CA SER A 74 -2.76 2.80 12.63
C SER A 74 -2.64 4.28 12.94
N LEU A 75 -2.52 4.61 14.23
CA LEU A 75 -2.11 5.92 14.73
C LEU A 75 -0.62 5.81 15.07
N ALA A 76 0.23 6.42 14.22
CA ALA A 76 1.66 6.10 14.17
C ALA A 76 2.52 6.87 15.17
N HIS A 77 2.11 8.10 15.50
CA HIS A 77 2.93 9.05 16.31
C HIS A 77 2.71 8.95 17.82
N GLY A 78 2.03 7.90 18.31
CA GLY A 78 1.81 7.69 19.73
C GLY A 78 3.11 7.69 20.53
N ASN A 79 3.09 8.25 21.75
CA ASN A 79 4.26 8.35 22.60
C ASN A 79 4.08 7.51 23.88
N PRO A 80 4.88 6.44 24.11
CA PRO A 80 5.98 5.97 23.24
C PRO A 80 5.52 5.02 22.12
N PHE A 81 4.28 4.51 22.15
CA PHE A 81 3.77 3.47 21.27
C PHE A 81 2.59 3.97 20.46
N GLY A 82 2.47 3.47 19.22
CA GLY A 82 1.32 3.72 18.40
C GLY A 82 0.13 2.82 18.74
N LYS A 83 -0.97 3.04 18.04
CA LYS A 83 -2.23 2.29 18.25
C LYS A 83 -2.75 1.70 16.95
N LEU A 84 -3.51 0.65 17.06
CA LEU A 84 -4.43 0.15 16.05
C LEU A 84 -5.86 0.42 16.52
N VAL A 85 -6.66 1.07 15.68
CA VAL A 85 -8.06 1.37 15.97
C VAL A 85 -8.95 0.68 14.94
N LYS A 86 -10.03 0.07 15.41
CA LYS A 86 -11.07 -0.59 14.60
C LYS A 86 -12.31 0.27 14.53
N TYR A 87 -12.83 0.42 13.34
CA TYR A 87 -14.06 1.19 13.06
C TYR A 87 -15.10 0.34 12.33
N SER A 88 -16.37 0.71 12.49
CA SER A 88 -17.48 0.21 11.67
C SER A 88 -17.46 0.90 10.30
N THR A 89 -17.65 0.16 9.19
CA THR A 89 -17.87 0.79 7.87
C THR A 89 -19.30 1.35 7.72
N GLU A 90 -20.23 0.93 8.56
CA GLU A 90 -21.63 1.39 8.52
C GLU A 90 -21.80 2.77 9.17
N SER A 91 -21.11 3.02 10.30
CA SER A 91 -21.29 4.24 11.09
C SER A 91 -20.02 5.07 11.25
N ASN A 92 -18.85 4.56 10.85
CA ASN A 92 -17.52 5.12 11.11
C ASN A 92 -17.20 5.33 12.60
N GLU A 93 -17.93 4.66 13.50
CA GLU A 93 -17.68 4.70 14.95
C GLU A 93 -16.57 3.73 15.34
N ILE A 94 -15.83 4.10 16.41
CA ILE A 94 -14.79 3.27 17.01
C ILE A 94 -15.43 2.07 17.69
N LEU A 95 -14.95 0.86 17.37
CA LEU A 95 -15.40 -0.39 17.97
C LEU A 95 -14.38 -1.00 18.93
N GLY A 96 -13.12 -0.56 18.87
CA GLY A 96 -12.06 -1.02 19.76
C GLY A 96 -10.70 -0.49 19.34
N GLU A 97 -9.75 -0.57 20.25
CA GLU A 97 -8.36 -0.19 20.00
C GLU A 97 -7.39 -1.10 20.74
N THR A 98 -6.14 -1.15 20.27
CA THR A 98 -5.03 -1.80 20.98
C THR A 98 -3.72 -1.04 20.75
N THR A 99 -2.85 -1.08 21.75
CA THR A 99 -1.49 -0.52 21.63
C THR A 99 -0.62 -1.49 20.84
N LEU A 100 0.15 -0.97 19.90
CA LEU A 100 1.14 -1.71 19.11
C LEU A 100 2.56 -1.23 19.42
N GLY A 101 3.52 -1.59 18.57
CA GLY A 101 4.89 -1.12 18.67
C GLY A 101 5.08 0.35 18.26
N LEU A 102 6.34 0.72 18.00
CA LEU A 102 6.70 2.08 17.58
C LEU A 102 6.35 2.29 16.10
N PHE A 103 5.57 3.33 15.83
CA PHE A 103 5.16 3.74 14.49
C PHE A 103 4.53 2.59 13.68
N PRO A 104 3.35 2.07 14.09
CA PRO A 104 2.64 1.08 13.30
C PRO A 104 2.28 1.68 11.93
N ALA A 105 2.53 0.93 10.86
CA ALA A 105 2.39 1.40 9.48
C ALA A 105 1.43 0.51 8.68
N SER A 106 1.89 -0.12 7.60
CA SER A 106 1.03 -0.92 6.74
C SER A 106 0.49 -2.17 7.44
N MET A 107 -0.74 -2.54 7.10
CA MET A 107 -1.42 -3.67 7.70
C MET A 107 -2.38 -4.34 6.72
N GLN A 108 -2.72 -5.59 7.02
CA GLN A 108 -3.77 -6.33 6.31
C GLN A 108 -4.33 -7.45 7.19
N VAL A 109 -5.60 -7.81 6.95
CA VAL A 109 -6.25 -8.96 7.61
C VAL A 109 -6.10 -10.20 6.73
N SER A 110 -5.63 -11.31 7.29
CA SER A 110 -5.58 -12.58 6.58
C SER A 110 -6.98 -13.17 6.42
N ILE A 111 -7.35 -13.55 5.20
CA ILE A 111 -8.62 -14.21 4.89
C ILE A 111 -8.70 -15.62 5.48
N THR A 112 -7.56 -16.25 5.77
CA THR A 112 -7.50 -17.64 6.27
C THR A 112 -7.43 -17.71 7.78
N THR A 113 -6.57 -16.92 8.43
CA THR A 113 -6.45 -16.92 9.88
C THR A 113 -7.42 -15.96 10.57
N GLY A 114 -7.90 -14.95 9.85
CA GLY A 114 -8.69 -13.86 10.42
C GLY A 114 -7.86 -12.84 11.23
N PHE A 115 -6.57 -13.08 11.44
CA PHE A 115 -5.70 -12.16 12.17
C PHE A 115 -5.26 -10.97 11.32
N LEU A 116 -5.07 -9.85 11.97
CA LEU A 116 -4.49 -8.63 11.38
C LEU A 116 -2.99 -8.60 11.65
N TYR A 117 -2.21 -8.34 10.61
CA TYR A 117 -0.75 -8.18 10.67
C TYR A 117 -0.41 -6.73 10.40
N CYS A 118 0.26 -6.06 11.35
CA CYS A 118 0.67 -4.66 11.24
C CYS A 118 2.17 -4.53 11.48
N VAL A 119 2.90 -3.93 10.54
CA VAL A 119 4.33 -3.66 10.73
C VAL A 119 4.54 -2.47 11.66
N ASN A 120 5.49 -2.58 12.57
CA ASN A 120 5.95 -1.50 13.42
C ASN A 120 7.19 -0.87 12.78
N PHE A 121 7.00 0.21 12.00
CA PHE A 121 8.05 0.81 11.18
C PHE A 121 9.22 1.38 11.98
N ASN A 122 8.95 1.82 13.22
CA ASN A 122 9.97 2.35 14.13
C ASN A 122 10.74 3.56 13.55
N LEU A 123 10.04 4.43 12.81
CA LEU A 123 10.64 5.53 12.04
C LEU A 123 11.54 6.45 12.90
N HIS A 124 11.13 6.74 14.12
CA HIS A 124 11.83 7.65 15.03
C HIS A 124 12.66 6.91 16.09
N GLY A 125 12.75 5.60 16.01
CA GLY A 125 13.47 4.77 16.96
C GLY A 125 14.92 4.48 16.56
N SER A 126 15.51 3.51 17.26
CA SER A 126 16.85 3.02 16.91
C SER A 126 16.78 2.15 15.66
N MET A 127 17.85 2.12 14.85
CA MET A 127 17.98 1.29 13.65
C MET A 127 18.11 -0.22 13.95
N LYS A 128 17.52 -0.69 15.04
CA LYS A 128 17.48 -2.10 15.42
C LYS A 128 16.34 -2.81 14.67
N PRO A 129 16.39 -4.14 14.58
CA PRO A 129 15.26 -4.93 14.13
C PRO A 129 13.98 -4.55 14.87
N SER A 130 12.89 -4.41 14.12
CA SER A 130 11.56 -4.12 14.64
C SER A 130 10.64 -5.32 14.41
N THR A 131 9.34 -5.14 14.50
CA THR A 131 8.40 -6.25 14.58
C THR A 131 7.21 -6.09 13.63
N VAL A 132 6.53 -7.20 13.39
CA VAL A 132 5.14 -7.26 12.91
C VAL A 132 4.26 -7.66 14.10
N SER A 133 3.29 -6.84 14.45
CA SER A 133 2.26 -7.15 15.43
C SER A 133 1.18 -8.02 14.80
N VAL A 134 0.79 -9.09 15.49
CA VAL A 134 -0.33 -9.96 15.13
C VAL A 134 -1.47 -9.70 16.09
N VAL A 135 -2.61 -9.25 15.56
CA VAL A 135 -3.77 -8.84 16.38
C VAL A 135 -4.98 -9.72 16.03
N ASP A 136 -5.69 -10.18 17.05
CA ASP A 136 -7.05 -10.70 16.89
C ASP A 136 -8.03 -9.52 16.73
N PRO A 137 -8.60 -9.29 15.54
CA PRO A 137 -9.44 -8.14 15.29
C PRO A 137 -10.87 -8.30 15.89
N VAL A 138 -11.20 -9.47 16.44
CA VAL A 138 -12.47 -9.68 17.15
C VAL A 138 -12.38 -9.10 18.55
N THR A 139 -11.31 -9.40 19.27
CA THR A 139 -11.09 -8.95 20.65
C THR A 139 -10.23 -7.67 20.74
N MET A 140 -9.63 -7.23 19.62
CA MET A 140 -8.65 -6.15 19.57
C MET A 140 -7.49 -6.40 20.53
N THR A 141 -6.98 -7.64 20.54
CA THR A 141 -5.85 -8.06 21.39
C THR A 141 -4.64 -8.38 20.53
N GLU A 142 -3.49 -7.78 20.85
CA GLU A 142 -2.21 -8.19 20.26
C GLU A 142 -1.85 -9.58 20.80
N ILE A 143 -1.80 -10.59 19.92
CA ILE A 143 -1.51 -11.98 20.28
C ILE A 143 -0.02 -12.18 20.46
N THR A 144 0.77 -11.65 19.53
CA THR A 144 2.22 -11.76 19.53
C THR A 144 2.85 -10.70 18.64
N THR A 145 4.16 -10.54 18.77
CA THR A 145 5.00 -9.77 17.85
C THR A 145 6.05 -10.66 17.22
N ILE A 146 6.28 -10.51 15.92
CA ILE A 146 7.25 -11.29 15.14
C ILE A 146 8.39 -10.35 14.75
N THR A 147 9.62 -10.65 15.20
CA THR A 147 10.79 -9.82 14.87
C THR A 147 11.15 -9.99 13.39
N THR A 148 11.32 -8.86 12.70
CA THR A 148 11.77 -8.76 11.31
C THR A 148 13.01 -7.87 11.22
N GLY A 149 13.29 -7.24 10.08
CA GLY A 149 14.46 -6.38 9.91
C GLY A 149 14.30 -4.97 10.47
N SER A 150 15.26 -4.12 10.16
CA SER A 150 15.25 -2.71 10.59
C SER A 150 14.37 -1.86 9.68
N MET A 151 13.46 -1.10 10.30
CA MET A 151 12.47 -0.26 9.62
C MET A 151 11.60 -1.07 8.63
N PRO A 152 10.80 -2.07 9.09
CA PRO A 152 9.82 -2.73 8.24
C PRO A 152 8.72 -1.74 7.88
N HIS A 153 8.39 -1.60 6.58
CA HIS A 153 7.44 -0.58 6.13
C HIS A 153 6.26 -1.16 5.36
N GLY A 154 6.50 -1.69 4.15
CA GLY A 154 5.46 -2.27 3.32
C GLY A 154 5.24 -3.74 3.64
N SER A 155 3.97 -4.12 3.74
CA SER A 155 3.59 -5.52 3.94
C SER A 155 2.28 -5.87 3.25
N ARG A 156 2.17 -7.13 2.81
CA ARG A 156 0.96 -7.69 2.22
C ARG A 156 0.81 -9.16 2.59
N ILE A 157 -0.44 -9.59 2.70
CA ILE A 157 -0.80 -10.99 2.88
C ILE A 157 -0.83 -11.67 1.50
N SER A 158 -0.40 -12.95 1.44
CA SER A 158 -0.55 -13.78 0.25
C SER A 158 -2.02 -13.96 -0.15
N PRO A 159 -2.32 -14.23 -1.42
CA PRO A 159 -3.71 -14.39 -1.88
C PRO A 159 -4.50 -15.49 -1.16
N ASP A 160 -3.81 -16.53 -0.67
CA ASP A 160 -4.39 -17.62 0.12
C ASP A 160 -4.49 -17.31 1.63
N GLY A 161 -3.91 -16.19 2.08
CA GLY A 161 -3.92 -15.78 3.47
C GLY A 161 -2.96 -16.55 4.39
N LEU A 162 -2.10 -17.43 3.84
CA LEU A 162 -1.21 -18.30 4.64
C LEU A 162 0.15 -17.66 4.96
N PHE A 163 0.53 -16.61 4.22
CA PHE A 163 1.80 -15.92 4.43
C PHE A 163 1.60 -14.40 4.50
N GLN A 164 2.38 -13.76 5.35
CA GLN A 164 2.55 -12.31 5.34
C GLN A 164 3.96 -12.00 4.84
N TYR A 165 4.05 -11.16 3.82
CA TYR A 165 5.32 -10.64 3.31
C TYR A 165 5.57 -9.26 3.87
N SER A 166 6.81 -9.00 4.29
CA SER A 166 7.24 -7.72 4.85
C SER A 166 8.62 -7.36 4.35
N VAL A 167 8.84 -6.10 3.97
CA VAL A 167 10.15 -5.60 3.57
C VAL A 167 10.70 -4.63 4.60
N ALA A 168 12.00 -4.76 4.90
CA ALA A 168 12.68 -3.92 5.87
C ALA A 168 13.61 -2.93 5.15
N MET A 169 13.29 -1.65 5.24
CA MET A 169 13.88 -0.56 4.47
C MET A 169 15.39 -0.42 4.70
N MET A 170 15.82 -0.51 5.96
CA MET A 170 17.21 -0.25 6.31
C MET A 170 18.08 -1.50 6.28
N SER A 171 17.53 -2.68 6.56
CA SER A 171 18.31 -3.93 6.44
C SER A 171 18.29 -4.53 5.02
N GLY A 172 17.37 -4.10 4.14
CA GLY A 172 17.34 -4.50 2.72
C GLY A 172 16.83 -5.91 2.48
N GLU A 173 15.90 -6.37 3.29
CA GLU A 173 15.44 -7.76 3.31
C GLU A 173 13.94 -7.87 3.04
N LEU A 174 13.55 -8.99 2.43
CA LEU A 174 12.19 -9.50 2.37
C LEU A 174 12.04 -10.62 3.39
N PHE A 175 10.99 -10.56 4.18
CA PHE A 175 10.59 -11.58 5.15
C PHE A 175 9.29 -12.24 4.69
N GLU A 176 9.22 -13.56 4.82
CA GLU A 176 7.99 -14.33 4.76
C GLU A 176 7.67 -14.80 6.18
N VAL A 177 6.48 -14.46 6.64
CA VAL A 177 5.94 -14.90 7.93
C VAL A 177 4.87 -15.95 7.66
N ASP A 178 4.99 -17.12 8.29
CA ASP A 178 3.94 -18.12 8.32
C ASP A 178 2.78 -17.62 9.18
N ALA A 179 1.61 -17.44 8.57
CA ALA A 179 0.44 -16.91 9.25
C ALA A 179 -0.23 -17.90 10.23
N LEU A 180 0.09 -19.18 10.16
CA LEU A 180 -0.37 -20.19 11.10
C LEU A 180 0.65 -20.42 12.21
N GLY A 181 1.94 -20.53 11.86
CA GLY A 181 3.04 -20.70 12.79
C GLY A 181 3.39 -19.44 13.58
N LEU A 182 3.02 -18.26 13.10
CA LEU A 182 3.32 -16.94 13.68
C LEU A 182 4.82 -16.71 13.87
N GLU A 183 5.59 -17.10 12.87
CA GLU A 183 7.05 -16.96 12.86
C GLU A 183 7.57 -16.65 11.46
N VAL A 184 8.80 -16.11 11.38
CA VAL A 184 9.49 -15.93 10.10
C VAL A 184 9.89 -17.29 9.55
N SER A 185 9.34 -17.65 8.40
CA SER A 185 9.68 -18.90 7.69
C SER A 185 10.90 -18.75 6.81
N ARG A 186 11.04 -17.60 6.12
CA ARG A 186 12.15 -17.34 5.19
C ARG A 186 12.54 -15.88 5.20
N THR A 187 13.84 -15.61 4.89
CA THR A 187 14.39 -14.25 4.71
C THR A 187 15.21 -14.22 3.42
N LEU A 188 15.07 -13.14 2.64
CA LEU A 188 15.81 -12.93 1.41
C LEU A 188 16.52 -11.56 1.46
N ASP A 189 17.85 -11.55 1.29
CA ASP A 189 18.64 -10.34 1.08
C ASP A 189 18.42 -9.82 -0.35
N LEU A 190 17.84 -8.63 -0.47
CA LEU A 190 17.52 -7.99 -1.76
C LEU A 190 18.72 -7.27 -2.40
N GLU A 191 19.84 -7.14 -1.69
CA GLU A 191 21.08 -6.53 -2.22
C GLU A 191 21.80 -7.41 -3.24
N ASN A 192 21.57 -8.73 -3.22
CA ASN A 192 22.24 -9.67 -4.11
C ASN A 192 21.82 -9.43 -5.57
N LYS A 193 22.63 -8.65 -6.29
CA LYS A 193 22.50 -8.51 -7.74
C LYS A 193 22.81 -9.86 -8.38
N MET A 194 21.93 -10.36 -9.22
CA MET A 194 22.25 -11.47 -10.12
C MET A 194 23.53 -11.09 -10.87
N ILE A 195 24.62 -11.84 -10.68
CA ILE A 195 25.90 -11.63 -11.35
C ILE A 195 25.69 -11.90 -12.84
N LYS A 196 25.31 -10.87 -13.62
CA LYS A 196 25.56 -10.89 -15.06
C LYS A 196 27.07 -10.86 -15.20
N LYS A 197 27.66 -12.00 -15.65
CA LYS A 197 29.05 -12.06 -16.05
C LYS A 197 29.27 -11.09 -17.21
N ASP A 198 29.63 -9.86 -16.90
CA ASP A 198 30.36 -9.01 -17.83
C ASP A 198 31.41 -8.21 -17.04
N VAL A 199 32.63 -8.49 -17.44
CA VAL A 199 33.85 -8.00 -16.83
C VAL A 199 34.13 -6.59 -17.32
N THR A 200 33.98 -5.59 -16.46
CA THR A 200 34.94 -4.47 -16.43
C THR A 200 34.96 -3.89 -15.02
N LYS A 201 36.12 -4.02 -14.41
CA LYS A 201 36.48 -3.49 -13.10
C LYS A 201 36.38 -1.97 -13.08
N HIS A 202 35.64 -1.42 -12.10
CA HIS A 202 36.17 -0.32 -11.28
C HIS A 202 35.49 -0.45 -9.90
N SER A 203 36.28 -0.95 -8.96
CA SER A 203 35.95 -1.01 -7.57
C SER A 203 35.95 0.40 -6.98
N MET A 204 34.83 0.87 -6.47
CA MET A 204 34.84 1.83 -5.36
C MET A 204 34.62 1.04 -4.07
N ASP A 205 35.75 0.52 -3.57
CA ASP A 205 35.86 0.08 -2.18
C ASP A 205 35.81 1.31 -1.27
N GLY A 206 34.99 1.25 -0.24
CA GLY A 206 35.24 2.02 0.96
C GLY A 206 34.23 3.07 1.38
N MET A 207 33.04 2.67 1.79
CA MET A 207 32.39 3.32 2.94
C MET A 207 32.05 2.24 3.98
N LYS A 208 33.03 1.91 4.82
CA LYS A 208 32.75 1.20 6.08
C LYS A 208 32.00 2.19 6.97
N SER A 209 30.72 1.92 7.25
CA SER A 209 29.96 2.63 8.26
C SER A 209 30.66 2.48 9.61
N MET A 210 30.75 3.55 10.38
CA MET A 210 31.45 3.60 11.66
C MET A 210 30.76 2.79 12.77
N ASP A 211 29.71 2.00 12.49
CA ASP A 211 28.93 1.32 13.52
C ASP A 211 28.54 -0.13 13.19
N GLY A 212 29.14 -0.75 12.20
CA GLY A 212 28.92 -2.17 11.90
C GLY A 212 27.52 -2.54 11.37
N MET A 213 26.60 -1.59 11.19
CA MET A 213 25.28 -1.81 10.61
C MET A 213 25.35 -1.73 9.09
N LYS A 214 24.89 -2.76 8.41
CA LYS A 214 24.70 -2.77 6.96
C LYS A 214 23.51 -1.86 6.64
N HIS A 215 23.74 -0.74 5.94
CA HIS A 215 22.67 0.08 5.40
C HIS A 215 22.32 -0.39 3.99
N SER A 216 21.04 -0.66 3.75
CA SER A 216 20.54 -1.07 2.45
C SER A 216 20.69 0.03 1.41
N MET A 217 21.21 -0.32 0.22
CA MET A 217 21.16 0.54 -0.97
C MET A 217 19.83 0.42 -1.70
N VAL A 218 19.17 -0.73 -1.61
CA VAL A 218 17.85 -1.00 -2.19
C VAL A 218 16.76 -0.21 -1.48
N LYS A 219 16.80 -0.13 -0.15
CA LYS A 219 15.77 0.52 0.70
C LYS A 219 14.36 0.12 0.28
N PRO A 220 13.99 -1.17 0.37
CA PRO A 220 12.69 -1.62 -0.08
C PRO A 220 11.58 -1.01 0.77
N THR A 221 10.59 -0.38 0.12
CA THR A 221 9.48 0.31 0.80
C THR A 221 8.16 -0.44 0.74
N TRP A 222 7.97 -1.29 -0.26
CA TRP A 222 6.71 -2.01 -0.47
C TRP A 222 6.92 -3.38 -1.05
N VAL A 223 6.01 -4.31 -0.76
CA VAL A 223 5.91 -5.63 -1.37
C VAL A 223 4.47 -5.92 -1.73
N ILE A 224 4.23 -6.48 -2.92
CA ILE A 224 2.93 -6.97 -3.36
C ILE A 224 3.07 -8.37 -3.97
N PRO A 225 2.44 -9.41 -3.40
CA PRO A 225 2.39 -10.73 -4.01
C PRO A 225 1.47 -10.73 -5.22
N HIS A 226 1.85 -11.48 -6.25
CA HIS A 226 1.03 -11.64 -7.46
C HIS A 226 -0.22 -12.48 -7.14
N PRO A 227 -1.43 -12.05 -7.56
CA PRO A 227 -2.68 -12.73 -7.15
C PRO A 227 -2.87 -14.13 -7.74
N LYS A 228 -2.09 -14.53 -8.76
CA LYS A 228 -2.27 -15.81 -9.49
C LYS A 228 -0.97 -16.61 -9.69
N LYS A 229 0.20 -16.07 -9.34
CA LYS A 229 1.51 -16.73 -9.53
C LYS A 229 2.30 -16.62 -8.24
N ASN A 230 3.22 -17.54 -8.01
CA ASN A 230 4.13 -17.50 -6.86
C ASN A 230 5.28 -16.50 -7.08
N LEU A 231 4.91 -15.24 -7.27
CA LEU A 231 5.81 -14.10 -7.47
C LEU A 231 5.45 -12.99 -6.49
N ALA A 232 6.41 -12.15 -6.15
CA ALA A 232 6.18 -10.88 -5.47
C ALA A 232 6.97 -9.77 -6.15
N TYR A 233 6.44 -8.54 -6.09
CA TYR A 233 7.09 -7.34 -6.61
C TYR A 233 7.39 -6.39 -5.46
N ILE A 234 8.60 -5.82 -5.47
CA ILE A 234 9.12 -5.00 -4.38
C ILE A 234 9.54 -3.65 -4.95
N ALA A 235 9.11 -2.57 -4.32
CA ALA A 235 9.58 -1.23 -4.63
C ALA A 235 10.95 -0.99 -3.99
N GLY A 236 12.00 -0.96 -4.80
CA GLY A 236 13.37 -0.62 -4.38
C GLY A 236 13.56 0.90 -4.42
N ASN A 237 13.11 1.60 -3.39
CA ASN A 237 13.10 3.05 -3.32
C ASN A 237 14.50 3.67 -3.48
N GLY A 238 15.51 3.04 -2.86
CA GLY A 238 16.90 3.52 -2.93
C GLY A 238 17.63 3.14 -4.21
N SER A 239 17.15 2.11 -4.93
CA SER A 239 17.77 1.61 -6.16
C SER A 239 16.99 1.98 -7.44
N ASP A 240 15.88 2.73 -7.32
CA ASP A 240 15.06 3.22 -8.44
C ASP A 240 14.53 2.08 -9.34
N GLU A 241 14.14 0.97 -8.75
CA GLU A 241 13.73 -0.24 -9.48
C GLU A 241 12.53 -0.96 -8.83
N VAL A 242 11.84 -1.77 -9.62
CA VAL A 242 11.01 -2.86 -9.13
C VAL A 242 11.82 -4.15 -9.16
N ILE A 243 11.76 -4.91 -8.08
CA ILE A 243 12.42 -6.20 -7.91
C ILE A 243 11.34 -7.28 -7.94
N GLU A 244 11.46 -8.24 -8.84
CA GLU A 244 10.64 -9.43 -8.87
C GLU A 244 11.32 -10.57 -8.10
N VAL A 245 10.57 -11.22 -7.23
CA VAL A 245 11.01 -12.37 -6.45
C VAL A 245 10.18 -13.57 -6.83
N ASP A 246 10.85 -14.68 -7.18
CA ASP A 246 10.27 -16.00 -7.28
C ASP A 246 10.09 -16.55 -5.86
N LEU A 247 8.83 -16.76 -5.44
CA LEU A 247 8.49 -17.22 -4.10
C LEU A 247 8.67 -18.72 -3.92
N ASP A 248 8.69 -19.54 -5.00
CA ASP A 248 8.99 -20.96 -4.94
C ASP A 248 10.49 -21.18 -4.72
N GLU A 249 11.32 -20.56 -5.56
CA GLU A 249 12.77 -20.68 -5.48
C GLU A 249 13.40 -19.74 -4.44
N TRP A 250 12.62 -18.83 -3.88
CA TRP A 250 13.00 -17.83 -2.88
C TRP A 250 14.24 -17.02 -3.29
N LYS A 251 14.17 -16.43 -4.48
CA LYS A 251 15.25 -15.64 -5.07
C LYS A 251 14.74 -14.47 -5.89
N VAL A 252 15.57 -13.47 -6.07
CA VAL A 252 15.33 -12.41 -7.06
C VAL A 252 15.36 -13.03 -8.45
N SER A 253 14.27 -12.93 -9.19
CA SER A 253 14.11 -13.44 -10.56
C SER A 253 14.36 -12.37 -11.61
N ASP A 254 14.02 -11.11 -11.34
CA ASP A 254 14.18 -10.01 -12.27
C ASP A 254 14.26 -8.65 -11.57
N ARG A 255 14.70 -7.62 -12.32
CA ARG A 255 14.72 -6.22 -11.90
C ARG A 255 14.49 -5.32 -13.10
N PHE A 256 13.65 -4.30 -12.95
CA PHE A 256 13.46 -3.30 -13.99
C PHE A 256 13.37 -1.89 -13.41
N ASN A 257 13.91 -0.94 -14.16
CA ASN A 257 13.98 0.45 -13.72
C ASN A 257 12.59 1.10 -13.71
N THR A 258 12.43 2.04 -12.78
CA THR A 258 11.19 2.83 -12.62
C THR A 258 11.45 4.30 -12.97
N GLY A 259 11.48 5.14 -12.12
CA GLY A 259 11.89 6.51 -11.96
C GLY A 259 12.41 6.63 -10.55
N LYS A 260 12.68 7.84 -10.07
CA LYS A 260 13.31 8.06 -8.77
C LYS A 260 12.37 7.80 -7.60
N GLY A 261 12.77 6.87 -6.75
CA GLY A 261 12.11 6.58 -5.50
C GLY A 261 10.72 5.94 -5.66
N PRO A 262 10.61 4.76 -6.33
CA PRO A 262 9.36 3.99 -6.29
C PRO A 262 9.01 3.70 -4.83
N TYR A 263 7.72 3.84 -4.47
CA TYR A 263 7.35 3.79 -3.06
C TYR A 263 6.29 2.73 -2.74
N ASN A 264 5.12 2.82 -3.38
CA ASN A 264 4.04 1.84 -3.25
C ASN A 264 3.85 1.11 -4.58
N LEU A 265 3.42 -0.15 -4.51
CA LEU A 265 3.07 -0.98 -5.65
C LEU A 265 1.74 -1.68 -5.38
N GLU A 266 0.88 -1.73 -6.40
CA GLU A 266 -0.33 -2.55 -6.38
C GLU A 266 -0.53 -3.25 -7.72
N ILE A 267 -1.12 -4.44 -7.68
CA ILE A 267 -1.46 -5.23 -8.87
C ILE A 267 -2.96 -5.14 -9.09
N SER A 268 -3.38 -4.90 -10.34
CA SER A 268 -4.81 -4.94 -10.67
C SER A 268 -5.40 -6.32 -10.36
N PRO A 269 -6.64 -6.41 -9.82
CA PRO A 269 -7.27 -7.68 -9.47
C PRO A 269 -7.35 -8.70 -10.62
N ASP A 270 -7.42 -8.24 -11.88
CA ASP A 270 -7.35 -9.11 -13.05
C ASP A 270 -5.93 -9.65 -13.36
N ALA A 271 -4.91 -9.15 -12.66
CA ALA A 271 -3.50 -9.51 -12.76
C ALA A 271 -2.84 -9.10 -14.10
N LYS A 272 -3.29 -8.01 -14.71
CA LYS A 272 -2.69 -7.52 -15.97
C LYS A 272 -1.73 -6.37 -15.79
N LEU A 273 -1.95 -5.52 -14.76
CA LEU A 273 -1.21 -4.30 -14.56
C LEU A 273 -0.51 -4.29 -13.20
N LEU A 274 0.70 -3.75 -13.19
CA LEU A 274 1.39 -3.29 -11.98
C LEU A 274 1.35 -1.76 -11.98
N ILE A 275 0.88 -1.18 -10.89
CA ILE A 275 0.81 0.25 -10.70
C ILE A 275 1.79 0.63 -9.57
N GLY A 276 2.59 1.66 -9.77
CA GLY A 276 3.55 2.13 -8.77
C GLY A 276 3.56 3.65 -8.62
N THR A 277 3.66 4.12 -7.39
CA THR A 277 3.93 5.54 -7.12
C THR A 277 5.43 5.82 -7.19
N ILE A 278 5.82 6.82 -7.96
CA ILE A 278 7.20 7.30 -8.09
C ILE A 278 7.31 8.57 -7.22
N LYS A 279 7.49 8.35 -5.93
CA LYS A 279 7.32 9.36 -4.87
C LYS A 279 8.16 10.61 -5.10
N SER A 280 9.44 10.46 -5.45
CA SER A 280 10.35 11.58 -5.63
C SER A 280 10.08 12.41 -6.90
N GLU A 281 9.27 11.90 -7.83
CA GLU A 281 8.92 12.58 -9.08
C GLU A 281 7.46 13.06 -9.13
N GLY A 282 6.64 12.71 -8.13
CA GLY A 282 5.21 13.05 -8.11
C GLY A 282 4.45 12.43 -9.28
N LYS A 283 4.70 11.15 -9.56
CA LYS A 283 4.11 10.42 -10.68
C LYS A 283 3.54 9.09 -10.23
N THR A 284 2.62 8.59 -11.02
CA THR A 284 2.16 7.21 -11.03
C THR A 284 2.61 6.55 -12.34
N ALA A 285 3.22 5.38 -12.25
CA ALA A 285 3.65 4.59 -13.39
C ALA A 285 2.84 3.29 -13.48
N ILE A 286 2.52 2.87 -14.69
CA ILE A 286 1.71 1.68 -15.00
C ILE A 286 2.51 0.78 -15.93
N TRP A 287 2.73 -0.46 -15.53
CA TRP A 287 3.40 -1.49 -16.33
C TRP A 287 2.44 -2.63 -16.66
N SER A 288 2.64 -3.22 -17.83
CA SER A 288 2.09 -4.54 -18.14
C SER A 288 2.80 -5.60 -17.32
N LEU A 289 2.07 -6.45 -16.59
CA LEU A 289 2.64 -7.58 -15.84
C LEU A 289 3.12 -8.73 -16.74
N GLU A 290 2.63 -8.81 -17.97
CA GLU A 290 2.98 -9.89 -18.90
C GLU A 290 4.41 -9.74 -19.40
N ASP A 291 4.77 -8.54 -19.89
CA ASP A 291 6.07 -8.27 -20.52
C ASP A 291 6.90 -7.20 -19.77
N LYS A 292 6.43 -6.75 -18.62
CA LYS A 292 7.09 -5.76 -17.73
C LYS A 292 7.40 -4.42 -18.41
N LYS A 293 6.67 -4.13 -19.49
CA LYS A 293 6.81 -2.85 -20.19
C LYS A 293 6.08 -1.74 -19.48
N LEU A 294 6.73 -0.59 -19.41
CA LEU A 294 6.08 0.66 -19.04
C LEU A 294 5.04 1.03 -20.09
N LEU A 295 3.78 1.11 -19.68
CA LEU A 295 2.66 1.52 -20.54
C LEU A 295 2.43 3.03 -20.46
N ARG A 296 2.51 3.60 -19.26
CA ARG A 296 2.25 5.02 -19.03
C ARG A 296 2.95 5.52 -17.76
N GLU A 297 3.39 6.78 -17.80
CA GLU A 297 3.66 7.60 -16.63
C GLU A 297 2.65 8.75 -16.60
N ILE A 298 2.08 9.01 -15.43
CA ILE A 298 1.04 10.00 -15.23
C ILE A 298 1.54 10.93 -14.12
N LYS A 299 1.64 12.22 -14.41
CA LYS A 299 1.97 13.21 -13.37
C LYS A 299 0.76 13.36 -12.45
N ASN A 300 0.98 13.22 -11.14
CA ASN A 300 -0.05 13.45 -10.14
C ASN A 300 -0.34 14.95 -9.97
N THR A 301 -1.50 15.27 -9.40
CA THR A 301 -1.98 16.65 -9.24
C THR A 301 -1.04 17.48 -8.39
N THR A 302 -0.44 16.90 -7.35
CA THR A 302 0.61 17.55 -6.54
C THR A 302 1.81 16.60 -6.35
N SER A 303 2.75 16.98 -5.49
CA SER A 303 3.98 16.23 -5.24
C SER A 303 3.81 15.18 -4.16
N VAL A 304 4.75 14.23 -4.10
CA VAL A 304 4.87 13.19 -3.07
C VAL A 304 3.75 12.14 -3.19
N SER A 305 3.70 11.44 -4.34
CA SER A 305 2.78 10.31 -4.55
C SER A 305 3.06 9.18 -3.55
N HIS A 306 2.03 8.68 -2.87
CA HIS A 306 2.21 7.75 -1.75
C HIS A 306 1.50 6.42 -1.95
N GLY A 307 0.23 6.30 -1.56
CA GLY A 307 -0.54 5.07 -1.53
C GLY A 307 -1.31 4.81 -2.82
N ILE A 308 -1.66 3.55 -3.03
CA ILE A 308 -2.46 3.09 -4.16
C ILE A 308 -3.57 2.18 -3.65
N ALA A 309 -4.79 2.39 -4.14
CA ALA A 309 -5.90 1.45 -4.01
C ALA A 309 -6.53 1.24 -5.38
N ILE A 310 -6.89 0.00 -5.72
CA ILE A 310 -7.45 -0.34 -7.03
C ILE A 310 -8.87 -0.87 -6.84
N SER A 311 -9.78 -0.46 -7.74
CA SER A 311 -11.15 -0.96 -7.74
C SER A 311 -11.19 -2.46 -8.02
N SER A 312 -12.16 -3.18 -7.41
CA SER A 312 -12.26 -4.64 -7.53
C SER A 312 -12.51 -5.14 -8.97
N ASP A 313 -13.02 -4.28 -9.84
CA ASP A 313 -13.21 -4.55 -11.26
C ASP A 313 -12.02 -4.16 -12.16
N SER A 314 -10.91 -3.73 -11.57
CA SER A 314 -9.67 -3.32 -12.26
C SER A 314 -9.82 -2.11 -13.20
N LYS A 315 -10.82 -1.25 -13.00
CA LYS A 315 -11.04 -0.09 -13.89
C LYS A 315 -10.36 1.19 -13.43
N TYR A 316 -10.19 1.35 -12.11
CA TYR A 316 -9.70 2.59 -11.54
C TYR A 316 -8.63 2.35 -10.49
N ALA A 317 -7.60 3.20 -10.50
CA ALA A 317 -6.64 3.34 -9.41
C ALA A 317 -6.85 4.67 -8.70
N PHE A 318 -6.88 4.64 -7.37
CA PHE A 318 -6.95 5.78 -6.49
C PHE A 318 -5.59 5.98 -5.86
N ILE A 319 -5.01 7.17 -6.06
CA ILE A 319 -3.65 7.49 -5.64
C ILE A 319 -3.70 8.58 -4.57
N SER A 320 -3.21 8.31 -3.38
CA SER A 320 -3.01 9.35 -2.38
C SER A 320 -1.72 10.11 -2.67
N VAL A 321 -1.78 11.43 -2.58
CA VAL A 321 -0.66 12.34 -2.82
C VAL A 321 -0.56 13.29 -1.64
N GLU A 322 0.60 13.30 -0.98
CA GLU A 322 0.75 13.99 0.31
C GLU A 322 0.69 15.51 0.22
N GLY A 323 1.19 16.10 -0.88
CA GLY A 323 1.51 17.52 -0.96
C GLY A 323 2.83 17.86 -0.25
N ILE A 324 3.18 19.12 -0.18
CA ILE A 324 4.41 19.62 0.48
C ILE A 324 4.05 20.68 1.53
N GLY A 325 4.53 20.47 2.74
CA GLY A 325 4.37 21.42 3.83
C GLY A 325 2.90 21.61 4.24
N GLY A 326 2.33 22.79 4.02
CA GLY A 326 0.95 23.11 4.40
C GLY A 326 -0.08 22.86 3.30
N GLU A 327 0.31 22.30 2.16
CA GLU A 327 -0.62 21.95 1.07
C GLU A 327 -1.60 20.87 1.51
N PRO A 328 -2.86 20.90 1.02
CA PRO A 328 -3.78 19.79 1.25
C PRO A 328 -3.26 18.53 0.56
N GLY A 329 -3.61 17.37 1.12
CA GLY A 329 -3.46 16.10 0.43
C GLY A 329 -4.46 16.01 -0.72
N ILE A 330 -4.15 15.18 -1.70
CA ILE A 330 -5.00 14.93 -2.87
C ILE A 330 -5.24 13.44 -3.01
N VAL A 331 -6.41 13.06 -3.51
CA VAL A 331 -6.63 11.73 -4.09
C VAL A 331 -6.91 11.89 -5.57
N ASP A 332 -6.01 11.36 -6.38
CA ASP A 332 -6.13 11.28 -7.84
C ASP A 332 -6.81 9.98 -8.26
N VAL A 333 -7.74 10.06 -9.21
CA VAL A 333 -8.37 8.89 -9.84
C VAL A 333 -7.82 8.70 -11.24
N ILE A 334 -7.23 7.55 -11.49
CA ILE A 334 -6.66 7.16 -12.79
C ILE A 334 -7.53 6.06 -13.39
N SER A 335 -8.01 6.26 -14.62
CA SER A 335 -8.61 5.22 -15.41
C SER A 335 -7.56 4.20 -15.86
N LEU A 336 -7.76 2.91 -15.55
CA LEU A 336 -6.88 1.83 -15.98
C LEU A 336 -7.22 1.28 -17.37
N GLU A 337 -8.27 1.79 -18.02
CA GLU A 337 -8.64 1.45 -19.40
C GLU A 337 -7.84 2.29 -20.41
N ASN A 338 -7.72 3.60 -20.16
CA ASN A 338 -7.03 4.53 -21.07
C ASN A 338 -5.76 5.15 -20.48
N TYR A 339 -5.44 4.85 -19.21
CA TYR A 339 -4.26 5.33 -18.49
C TYR A 339 -4.21 6.86 -18.39
N GLU A 340 -5.31 7.46 -17.96
CA GLU A 340 -5.47 8.91 -17.81
C GLU A 340 -5.93 9.29 -16.40
N LEU A 341 -5.41 10.42 -15.89
CA LEU A 341 -5.95 11.08 -14.72
C LEU A 341 -7.31 11.67 -15.09
N ILE A 342 -8.37 11.25 -14.41
CA ILE A 342 -9.75 11.62 -14.78
C ILE A 342 -10.45 12.49 -13.73
N SER A 343 -10.03 12.43 -12.48
CA SER A 343 -10.61 13.23 -11.40
C SER A 343 -9.63 13.35 -10.23
N SER A 344 -9.82 14.37 -9.39
CA SER A 344 -9.03 14.59 -8.18
C SER A 344 -9.87 15.27 -7.12
N VAL A 345 -9.60 15.01 -5.85
CA VAL A 345 -10.25 15.66 -4.71
C VAL A 345 -9.24 16.03 -3.64
N GLU A 346 -9.41 17.20 -3.03
CA GLU A 346 -8.63 17.61 -1.86
C GLU A 346 -9.13 16.89 -0.61
N VAL A 347 -8.16 16.44 0.21
CA VAL A 347 -8.40 15.78 1.51
C VAL A 347 -7.55 16.46 2.60
N GLY A 348 -7.48 15.87 3.79
CA GLY A 348 -6.58 16.37 4.84
C GLY A 348 -5.11 16.31 4.42
N LYS A 349 -4.23 17.02 5.15
CA LYS A 349 -2.80 17.13 4.83
C LYS A 349 -2.06 15.82 5.02
N GLN A 350 -1.04 15.62 4.18
CA GLN A 350 -0.20 14.43 4.18
C GLN A 350 -1.05 13.17 3.97
N ALA A 351 -1.80 13.13 2.86
CA ALA A 351 -2.60 11.98 2.46
C ALA A 351 -1.68 10.77 2.16
N GLY A 352 -1.68 9.77 3.02
CA GLY A 352 -0.77 8.63 2.99
C GLY A 352 -1.50 7.32 2.69
N GLY A 353 -1.87 6.58 3.72
CA GLY A 353 -2.58 5.31 3.59
C GLY A 353 -3.92 5.45 2.88
N ILE A 354 -4.21 4.54 1.95
CA ILE A 354 -5.46 4.51 1.21
C ILE A 354 -5.93 3.06 1.06
N ALA A 355 -7.25 2.82 1.18
CA ALA A 355 -7.84 1.50 1.07
C ALA A 355 -9.15 1.56 0.27
N PHE A 356 -9.27 0.66 -0.72
CA PHE A 356 -10.53 0.45 -1.42
C PHE A 356 -11.51 -0.29 -0.50
N TRP A 357 -12.72 0.25 -0.36
CA TRP A 357 -13.74 -0.38 0.47
C TRP A 357 -14.70 -1.24 -0.36
N LYS A 358 -15.44 -0.63 -1.27
CA LYS A 358 -16.46 -1.34 -2.05
C LYS A 358 -16.79 -0.66 -3.37
N GLN A 359 -17.48 -1.40 -4.23
CA GLN A 359 -18.21 -0.85 -5.37
C GLN A 359 -19.68 -1.25 -5.28
N GLU A 360 -20.56 -0.37 -5.76
CA GLU A 360 -22.01 -0.56 -5.76
C GLU A 360 -22.56 -0.24 -7.14
N ASN A 361 -23.52 -1.06 -7.59
CA ASN A 361 -24.34 -0.80 -8.80
C ASN A 361 -25.63 -0.09 -8.34
N LEU A 362 -25.93 1.04 -8.94
CA LEU A 362 -27.15 1.81 -8.67
C LEU A 362 -28.22 1.48 -9.68
#